data_c7fb0c48220e0c9f0e9faf69fc2e15da
#
_entry.id   c7fb0c48220e0c9f0e9faf69fc2e15da
#
_cell.length_a   1.000
_cell.length_b   1.000
_cell.length_c   1.000
_cell.angle_alpha   90.00
_cell.angle_beta   90.00
_cell.angle_gamma   90.00
#
_symmetry.space_group_name_H-M   'P 1'
#
loop_
_entity.id
_entity.type
_entity.pdbx_description
1 polymer ?
#
loop_
_entity_poly.entity_id
_entity_poly.type
_entity_poly.pdbx_seq_one_letter_code
_entity_poly.pdbx_strand_id
1 'polypeptide(L)'
;MNVIEKAGASLRPNAFDFERFRLRRFVESLGAAELETRDAPMDLAGLAEVMEGNTKAVLFRAAGPERAELVGNVMGGRARIAAAFGVKPHELMNEVARRLRNKPEIVEVSRAEAPCQAVVLTGADADVTKLPVHLQHGADGGPYISSSIDYVIDPKTGFTNVGLRRLMLRSEHETGVDLVAPSDLQAIYLANAAAGKPTPVSFVVGAHPIDHIAGVMRMPVDELGIVASLRDAPLAVVKCVTNDIRVPADAEYVIEGYFDEKGHREPEGPYGEFLGYYGAVKRNPVFHVTAITRREDALFQTSTIGGKTLGRTDTAQLTALRTEISIWHALQSAVREPVAVYSTTSSGGSFNVRVAIRQRVPGEARNAIGACMGALANCKNVFVVDPDIDIFSDEQMDWAMATRFQPDRDLIVMSGMRTLPLDPSLPPGSRIGAKAGYDLTWPFGQGDRLVARVPAPPKFIGKRFDSVEAALRDGPKYFEELMTAVGSRDGREVLRILGGLRDKVALDRDGEGRYFIQQNSTGSK
;
A
#
# COMPACT_ATOMS: atom_id res chain seq x y z
N MET A 1 -20.26 12.77 2.03
CA MET A 1 -19.03 12.99 1.25
C MET A 1 -19.13 14.40 0.68
N ASN A 2 -18.34 15.34 1.18
CA ASN A 2 -18.34 16.69 0.61
C ASN A 2 -17.68 16.60 -0.78
N VAL A 3 -18.42 17.02 -1.81
CA VAL A 3 -17.89 17.20 -3.15
C VAL A 3 -16.76 18.25 -3.03
N ILE A 4 -15.53 17.87 -3.36
CA ILE A 4 -14.42 18.83 -3.45
C ILE A 4 -14.73 19.67 -4.70
N GLU A 5 -15.25 20.86 -4.48
CA GLU A 5 -15.45 21.84 -5.56
C GLU A 5 -14.10 22.15 -6.21
N LYS A 6 -14.13 22.44 -7.53
CA LYS A 6 -12.97 22.84 -8.33
C LYS A 6 -12.22 23.96 -7.61
N ALA A 7 -11.06 23.68 -7.02
CA ALA A 7 -10.23 24.69 -6.40
C ALA A 7 -9.70 25.63 -7.51
N GLY A 8 -10.20 26.84 -7.55
CA GLY A 8 -9.68 27.87 -8.44
C GLY A 8 -8.21 28.15 -8.08
N ALA A 9 -7.31 28.03 -9.07
CA ALA A 9 -5.91 28.40 -8.87
C ALA A 9 -5.81 29.91 -8.64
N SER A 10 -5.22 30.33 -7.52
CA SER A 10 -4.92 31.74 -7.25
C SER A 10 -3.43 32.01 -7.51
N LEU A 11 -3.12 33.07 -8.23
CA LEU A 11 -1.74 33.54 -8.36
C LEU A 11 -1.32 34.24 -7.05
N ARG A 12 -0.32 33.69 -6.36
CA ARG A 12 0.28 34.35 -5.19
C ARG A 12 1.77 34.61 -5.43
N PRO A 13 2.27 35.82 -5.15
CA PRO A 13 3.69 36.11 -5.14
C PRO A 13 4.26 35.75 -3.75
N ASN A 14 4.78 34.55 -3.57
CA ASN A 14 5.75 34.24 -2.50
C ASN A 14 6.42 32.91 -2.81
N ALA A 15 7.69 32.84 -2.56
CA ALA A 15 8.56 31.72 -2.91
C ALA A 15 8.05 30.40 -2.34
N PHE A 16 7.59 29.50 -3.22
CA PHE A 16 7.35 28.11 -2.87
C PHE A 16 8.67 27.40 -2.55
N ASP A 17 8.66 26.55 -1.54
CA ASP A 17 9.77 25.63 -1.30
C ASP A 17 9.62 24.40 -2.23
N PHE A 18 10.17 24.52 -3.45
CA PHE A 18 10.17 23.44 -4.44
C PHE A 18 11.11 22.29 -4.10
N GLU A 19 11.86 22.36 -3.00
CA GLU A 19 12.73 21.29 -2.53
C GLU A 19 12.02 20.38 -1.52
N ARG A 20 10.96 20.86 -0.84
CA ARG A 20 10.26 20.11 0.22
C ARG A 20 9.71 18.76 -0.25
N PHE A 21 9.11 18.69 -1.43
CA PHE A 21 8.56 17.47 -2.03
C PHE A 21 9.33 17.04 -3.27
N ARG A 22 10.58 17.41 -3.37
CA ARG A 22 11.45 16.98 -4.44
C ARG A 22 11.94 15.56 -4.21
N LEU A 23 11.92 14.69 -5.25
CA LEU A 23 12.42 13.32 -5.18
C LEU A 23 13.87 13.27 -4.66
N ARG A 24 14.76 14.09 -5.22
CA ARG A 24 16.18 14.13 -4.82
C ARG A 24 16.34 14.35 -3.31
N ARG A 25 15.62 15.31 -2.73
CA ARG A 25 15.68 15.59 -1.29
C ARG A 25 15.16 14.45 -0.44
N PHE A 26 14.10 13.79 -0.91
CA PHE A 26 13.64 12.58 -0.23
C PHE A 26 14.72 11.48 -0.24
N VAL A 27 15.33 11.20 -1.41
CA VAL A 27 16.39 10.19 -1.55
C VAL A 27 17.60 10.55 -0.67
N GLU A 28 18.04 11.80 -0.65
CA GLU A 28 19.13 12.29 0.19
C GLU A 28 18.83 12.18 1.71
N SER A 29 17.57 12.24 2.08
CA SER A 29 17.14 12.07 3.49
C SER A 29 17.19 10.62 3.98
N LEU A 30 17.30 9.65 3.06
CA LEU A 30 17.38 8.23 3.42
C LEU A 30 18.77 7.91 3.99
N GLY A 31 18.78 7.26 5.15
CA GLY A 31 20.05 6.79 5.74
C GLY A 31 20.61 5.55 5.01
N ALA A 32 21.83 5.18 5.34
CA ALA A 32 22.53 4.03 4.74
C ALA A 32 21.80 2.67 4.93
N ALA A 33 20.87 2.58 5.88
CA ALA A 33 20.02 1.40 6.05
C ALA A 33 18.98 1.25 4.91
N GLU A 34 18.55 2.37 4.31
CA GLU A 34 17.47 2.43 3.31
C GLU A 34 17.95 2.85 1.91
N LEU A 35 19.18 3.34 1.77
CA LEU A 35 19.76 3.78 0.50
C LEU A 35 21.10 3.10 0.25
N GLU A 36 21.27 2.58 -0.95
CA GLU A 36 22.54 2.13 -1.54
C GLU A 36 22.94 3.10 -2.66
N THR A 37 24.17 3.59 -2.65
CA THR A 37 24.70 4.48 -3.70
C THR A 37 25.74 3.74 -4.52
N ARG A 38 25.65 3.82 -5.84
CA ARG A 38 26.58 3.31 -6.83
C ARG A 38 27.25 4.46 -7.56
N ASP A 39 28.50 4.76 -7.18
CA ASP A 39 29.25 5.89 -7.76
C ASP A 39 29.92 5.56 -9.09
N ALA A 40 30.28 4.29 -9.28
CA ALA A 40 30.90 3.83 -10.53
C ALA A 40 29.90 3.87 -11.70
N PRO A 41 30.37 4.25 -12.91
CA PRO A 41 29.55 4.16 -14.11
C PRO A 41 29.00 2.74 -14.33
N MET A 42 27.73 2.64 -14.73
CA MET A 42 27.05 1.37 -14.95
C MET A 42 26.26 1.41 -16.26
N ASP A 43 26.36 0.34 -17.02
CA ASP A 43 25.55 0.17 -18.24
C ASP A 43 24.07 -0.01 -17.87
N LEU A 44 23.17 0.47 -18.74
CA LEU A 44 21.73 0.34 -18.53
C LEU A 44 21.27 -1.12 -18.39
N ALA A 45 21.95 -2.05 -19.06
CA ALA A 45 21.66 -3.49 -18.99
C ALA A 45 21.88 -4.10 -17.60
N GLY A 46 22.76 -3.52 -16.77
CA GLY A 46 23.07 -4.02 -15.42
C GLY A 46 22.13 -3.51 -14.33
N LEU A 47 21.31 -2.48 -14.60
CA LEU A 47 20.52 -1.81 -13.55
C LEU A 47 19.46 -2.73 -12.93
N ALA A 48 18.78 -3.52 -13.75
CA ALA A 48 17.72 -4.43 -13.31
C ALA A 48 18.25 -5.49 -12.34
N GLU A 49 19.42 -6.08 -12.61
CA GLU A 49 20.04 -7.09 -11.75
C GLU A 49 20.40 -6.54 -10.36
N VAL A 50 20.90 -5.31 -10.29
CA VAL A 50 21.24 -4.66 -9.01
C VAL A 50 20.00 -4.36 -8.17
N MET A 51 18.88 -4.05 -8.83
CA MET A 51 17.62 -3.71 -8.14
C MET A 51 16.80 -4.95 -7.78
N GLU A 52 16.96 -6.09 -8.49
CA GLU A 52 16.16 -7.30 -8.23
C GLU A 52 16.34 -7.79 -6.80
N GLY A 53 15.25 -7.81 -6.05
CA GLY A 53 15.22 -8.24 -4.65
C GLY A 53 16.00 -7.37 -3.67
N ASN A 54 16.52 -6.22 -4.10
CA ASN A 54 17.21 -5.30 -3.21
C ASN A 54 16.23 -4.73 -2.16
N THR A 55 16.66 -4.69 -0.91
CA THR A 55 15.86 -4.16 0.20
C THR A 55 15.91 -2.63 0.31
N LYS A 56 16.89 -2.00 -0.36
CA LYS A 56 17.14 -0.56 -0.32
C LYS A 56 16.70 0.11 -1.62
N ALA A 57 16.48 1.42 -1.57
CA ALA A 57 16.53 2.24 -2.77
C ALA A 57 17.97 2.25 -3.32
N VAL A 58 18.14 2.30 -4.63
CA VAL A 58 19.45 2.29 -5.27
C VAL A 58 19.63 3.55 -6.09
N LEU A 59 20.61 4.38 -5.73
CA LEU A 59 21.00 5.57 -6.45
C LEU A 59 22.25 5.29 -7.30
N PHE A 60 22.10 5.33 -8.61
CA PHE A 60 23.19 5.25 -9.59
C PHE A 60 23.60 6.68 -9.97
N ARG A 61 24.88 7.03 -9.73
CA ARG A 61 25.41 8.35 -10.04
C ARG A 61 25.78 8.56 -11.51
N ALA A 62 25.95 7.47 -12.24
CA ALA A 62 26.35 7.52 -13.64
C ALA A 62 25.79 6.32 -14.42
N ALA A 63 24.48 6.34 -14.73
CA ALA A 63 23.80 5.30 -15.48
C ALA A 63 23.82 5.61 -16.99
N GLY A 64 24.13 4.59 -17.79
CA GLY A 64 24.14 4.65 -19.25
C GLY A 64 25.26 5.51 -19.85
N PRO A 65 25.26 5.64 -21.19
CA PRO A 65 26.26 6.43 -21.90
C PRO A 65 26.20 7.92 -21.58
N GLU A 66 25.01 8.45 -21.24
CA GLU A 66 24.78 9.83 -20.84
C GLU A 66 25.27 10.11 -19.40
N ARG A 67 25.64 9.07 -18.64
CA ARG A 67 26.03 9.15 -17.22
C ARG A 67 25.00 9.88 -16.38
N ALA A 68 23.73 9.60 -16.64
CA ALA A 68 22.61 10.23 -15.92
C ALA A 68 22.53 9.72 -14.48
N GLU A 69 22.10 10.58 -13.56
CA GLU A 69 21.70 10.10 -12.22
C GLU A 69 20.33 9.43 -12.30
N LEU A 70 20.26 8.21 -11.76
CA LEU A 70 19.05 7.41 -11.74
C LEU A 70 18.84 6.80 -10.35
N VAL A 71 17.59 6.80 -9.89
CA VAL A 71 17.23 6.10 -8.66
C VAL A 71 16.11 5.09 -8.93
N GLY A 72 16.24 3.90 -8.35
CA GLY A 72 15.22 2.87 -8.40
C GLY A 72 14.87 2.31 -7.04
N ASN A 73 13.79 1.56 -6.99
CA ASN A 73 13.27 0.90 -5.79
C ASN A 73 13.00 1.88 -4.62
N VAL A 74 12.62 3.11 -4.93
CA VAL A 74 12.40 4.18 -3.93
C VAL A 74 11.28 3.82 -2.96
N MET A 75 10.21 3.24 -3.47
CA MET A 75 9.00 2.86 -2.72
C MET A 75 8.93 1.36 -2.41
N GLY A 76 9.97 0.57 -2.74
CA GLY A 76 10.02 -0.88 -2.56
C GLY A 76 10.13 -1.35 -1.09
N GLY A 77 9.84 -0.48 -0.13
CA GLY A 77 9.79 -0.79 1.29
C GLY A 77 8.79 0.09 2.02
N ARG A 78 7.92 -0.52 2.84
CA ARG A 78 6.91 0.20 3.63
C ARG A 78 7.52 1.28 4.53
N ALA A 79 8.73 1.03 5.07
CA ALA A 79 9.44 1.99 5.91
C ALA A 79 9.77 3.29 5.16
N ARG A 80 10.21 3.20 3.89
CA ARG A 80 10.50 4.38 3.06
C ARG A 80 9.25 5.19 2.72
N ILE A 81 8.13 4.50 2.40
CA ILE A 81 6.85 5.20 2.18
C ILE A 81 6.40 5.87 3.48
N ALA A 82 6.48 5.18 4.62
CA ALA A 82 6.13 5.76 5.91
C ALA A 82 7.00 6.98 6.27
N ALA A 83 8.30 6.92 5.97
CA ALA A 83 9.21 8.06 6.15
C ALA A 83 8.79 9.27 5.31
N ALA A 84 8.30 9.07 4.07
CA ALA A 84 7.77 10.15 3.24
C ALA A 84 6.55 10.85 3.88
N PHE A 85 5.77 10.13 4.68
CA PHE A 85 4.64 10.67 5.45
C PHE A 85 5.02 11.14 6.86
N GLY A 86 6.27 10.91 7.31
CA GLY A 86 6.74 11.28 8.65
C GLY A 86 6.17 10.41 9.77
N VAL A 87 5.80 9.16 9.49
CA VAL A 87 5.17 8.24 10.45
C VAL A 87 5.88 6.87 10.49
N LYS A 88 5.52 6.04 11.48
CA LYS A 88 5.99 4.66 11.54
C LYS A 88 5.25 3.77 10.52
N PRO A 89 5.84 2.63 10.08
CA PRO A 89 5.24 1.76 9.06
C PRO A 89 3.82 1.27 9.37
N HIS A 90 3.50 0.98 10.63
CA HIS A 90 2.17 0.53 11.05
C HIS A 90 1.12 1.65 11.13
N GLU A 91 1.55 2.92 11.16
CA GLU A 91 0.67 4.11 11.20
C GLU A 91 0.32 4.60 9.79
N LEU A 92 1.04 4.13 8.76
CA LEU A 92 0.99 4.67 7.40
C LEU A 92 -0.42 4.71 6.80
N MET A 93 -1.18 3.62 6.90
CA MET A 93 -2.55 3.56 6.37
C MET A 93 -3.44 4.62 7.01
N ASN A 94 -3.38 4.75 8.34
CA ASN A 94 -4.19 5.72 9.08
C ASN A 94 -3.82 7.17 8.73
N GLU A 95 -2.53 7.44 8.54
CA GLU A 95 -2.06 8.78 8.15
C GLU A 95 -2.51 9.14 6.72
N VAL A 96 -2.41 8.22 5.77
CA VAL A 96 -2.94 8.43 4.41
C VAL A 96 -4.46 8.66 4.47
N ALA A 97 -5.22 7.83 5.20
CA ALA A 97 -6.65 8.02 5.37
C ALA A 97 -7.01 9.36 6.05
N ARG A 98 -6.17 9.85 6.96
CA ARG A 98 -6.30 11.17 7.58
C ARG A 98 -6.08 12.27 6.56
N ARG A 99 -4.96 12.23 5.82
CA ARG A 99 -4.59 13.28 4.84
C ARG A 99 -5.57 13.38 3.67
N LEU A 100 -6.17 12.28 3.24
CA LEU A 100 -7.21 12.29 2.20
C LEU A 100 -8.45 13.13 2.59
N ARG A 101 -8.61 13.52 3.85
CA ARG A 101 -9.68 14.41 4.32
C ARG A 101 -9.28 15.88 4.36
N ASN A 102 -8.01 16.21 4.13
CA ASN A 102 -7.54 17.58 4.11
C ASN A 102 -8.15 18.34 2.93
N LYS A 103 -8.43 19.62 3.14
CA LYS A 103 -8.87 20.50 2.05
C LYS A 103 -7.67 20.77 1.14
N PRO A 104 -7.76 20.47 -0.18
CA PRO A 104 -6.66 20.73 -1.09
C PRO A 104 -6.48 22.23 -1.34
N GLU A 105 -5.23 22.64 -1.49
CA GLU A 105 -4.86 23.96 -1.99
C GLU A 105 -3.92 23.77 -3.20
N ILE A 106 -4.29 24.34 -4.36
CA ILE A 106 -3.53 24.26 -5.60
C ILE A 106 -3.20 25.69 -6.04
N VAL A 107 -1.94 25.95 -6.35
CA VAL A 107 -1.46 27.26 -6.76
C VAL A 107 -0.70 27.14 -8.07
N GLU A 108 -1.17 27.84 -9.12
CA GLU A 108 -0.47 27.89 -10.40
C GLU A 108 0.67 28.91 -10.31
N VAL A 109 1.88 28.46 -10.67
CA VAL A 109 3.08 29.30 -10.76
C VAL A 109 3.44 29.55 -12.22
N SER A 110 4.21 30.61 -12.46
CA SER A 110 4.70 30.90 -13.80
C SER A 110 5.77 29.90 -14.23
N ARG A 111 5.98 29.78 -15.55
CA ARG A 111 7.05 28.96 -16.12
C ARG A 111 8.45 29.35 -15.58
N ALA A 112 8.69 30.63 -15.37
CA ALA A 112 9.98 31.13 -14.88
C ALA A 112 10.25 30.69 -13.41
N GLU A 113 9.22 30.40 -12.65
CA GLU A 113 9.32 29.94 -11.25
C GLU A 113 9.39 28.41 -11.13
N ALA A 114 8.97 27.66 -12.18
CA ALA A 114 8.83 26.22 -12.14
C ALA A 114 10.16 25.49 -12.43
N PRO A 115 10.81 24.86 -11.44
CA PRO A 115 12.09 24.19 -11.66
C PRO A 115 12.03 23.06 -12.69
N CYS A 116 10.90 22.36 -12.82
CA CYS A 116 10.72 21.29 -13.81
C CYS A 116 10.71 21.78 -15.26
N GLN A 117 10.68 23.09 -15.50
CA GLN A 117 10.77 23.71 -16.82
C GLN A 117 12.06 24.54 -17.03
N ALA A 118 13.09 24.31 -16.20
CA ALA A 118 14.39 24.97 -16.36
C ALA A 118 15.07 24.59 -17.70
N VAL A 119 14.94 23.31 -18.11
CA VAL A 119 15.36 22.83 -19.42
C VAL A 119 14.12 22.40 -20.20
N VAL A 120 14.00 22.86 -21.45
CA VAL A 120 12.87 22.56 -22.34
C VAL A 120 13.40 22.04 -23.67
N LEU A 121 13.04 20.82 -24.00
CA LEU A 121 13.39 20.13 -25.26
C LEU A 121 12.11 19.95 -26.07
N THR A 122 12.11 20.39 -27.33
CA THR A 122 10.95 20.30 -28.23
C THR A 122 11.38 19.84 -29.63
N GLY A 123 10.41 19.40 -30.44
CA GLY A 123 10.71 18.92 -31.80
C GLY A 123 11.70 17.76 -31.79
N ALA A 124 12.75 17.82 -32.58
CA ALA A 124 13.76 16.77 -32.66
C ALA A 124 14.57 16.55 -31.37
N ASP A 125 14.60 17.54 -30.49
CA ASP A 125 15.31 17.44 -29.20
C ASP A 125 14.49 16.71 -28.13
N ALA A 126 13.18 16.55 -28.32
CA ALA A 126 12.30 15.83 -27.42
C ALA A 126 12.41 14.31 -27.58
N ASP A 127 13.62 13.79 -27.51
CA ASP A 127 14.00 12.42 -27.79
C ASP A 127 14.03 11.58 -26.48
N VAL A 128 13.05 10.66 -26.33
CA VAL A 128 12.95 9.78 -25.14
C VAL A 128 14.05 8.72 -25.10
N THR A 129 14.75 8.44 -26.19
CA THR A 129 15.85 7.49 -26.22
C THR A 129 17.13 8.01 -25.56
N LYS A 130 17.22 9.32 -25.31
CA LYS A 130 18.28 9.96 -24.52
C LYS A 130 18.06 9.92 -23.01
N LEU A 131 16.91 9.42 -22.55
CA LEU A 131 16.65 9.19 -21.14
C LEU A 131 17.26 7.85 -20.71
N PRO A 132 17.70 7.68 -19.45
CA PRO A 132 18.33 6.43 -18.96
C PRO A 132 17.31 5.32 -18.74
N VAL A 133 16.60 4.95 -19.79
CA VAL A 133 15.55 3.92 -19.77
C VAL A 133 16.17 2.57 -20.07
N HIS A 134 15.92 1.59 -19.22
CA HIS A 134 16.52 0.25 -19.32
C HIS A 134 15.48 -0.84 -19.54
N LEU A 135 15.92 -1.99 -20.04
CA LEU A 135 15.14 -3.23 -20.08
C LEU A 135 15.03 -3.75 -18.64
N GLN A 136 13.81 -4.02 -18.16
CA GLN A 136 13.58 -4.41 -16.77
C GLN A 136 13.57 -5.93 -16.59
N HIS A 137 12.98 -6.67 -17.55
CA HIS A 137 12.90 -8.14 -17.51
C HIS A 137 13.25 -8.71 -18.87
N GLY A 138 13.78 -9.93 -18.87
CA GLY A 138 14.38 -10.55 -20.06
C GLY A 138 13.44 -10.75 -21.26
N ALA A 139 12.13 -10.84 -21.05
CA ALA A 139 11.15 -10.99 -22.12
C ALA A 139 10.23 -9.76 -22.28
N ASP A 140 10.57 -8.62 -21.70
CA ASP A 140 9.86 -7.36 -21.96
C ASP A 140 9.95 -6.99 -23.44
N GLY A 141 8.88 -6.40 -23.99
CA GLY A 141 8.79 -6.01 -25.41
C GLY A 141 9.74 -4.87 -25.82
N GLY A 142 10.40 -4.23 -24.86
CA GLY A 142 11.36 -3.15 -25.03
C GLY A 142 11.72 -2.49 -23.72
N PRO A 143 12.58 -1.44 -23.72
CA PRO A 143 12.81 -0.62 -22.54
C PRO A 143 11.56 0.15 -22.12
N TYR A 144 11.32 0.27 -20.82
CA TYR A 144 10.15 0.95 -20.27
C TYR A 144 10.52 2.06 -19.30
N ILE A 145 9.86 3.21 -19.43
CA ILE A 145 9.74 4.17 -18.34
C ILE A 145 8.68 3.60 -17.39
N SER A 146 9.08 3.08 -16.24
CA SER A 146 8.21 2.34 -15.32
C SER A 146 7.67 3.17 -14.15
N SER A 147 8.27 4.34 -13.89
CA SER A 147 7.91 5.22 -12.78
C SER A 147 7.32 6.52 -13.30
N SER A 148 6.22 6.46 -14.04
CA SER A 148 5.57 7.66 -14.53
C SER A 148 4.16 7.84 -13.94
N ILE A 149 3.82 9.11 -13.69
CA ILE A 149 2.50 9.55 -13.24
C ILE A 149 1.86 10.31 -14.40
N ASP A 150 0.73 9.82 -14.91
CA ASP A 150 -0.03 10.48 -15.98
C ASP A 150 -0.95 11.56 -15.42
N TYR A 151 -1.03 12.65 -16.16
CA TYR A 151 -1.95 13.76 -15.94
C TYR A 151 -2.75 14.00 -17.22
N VAL A 152 -4.07 13.99 -17.12
CA VAL A 152 -4.99 14.21 -18.25
C VAL A 152 -6.21 14.98 -17.77
N ILE A 153 -6.73 15.90 -18.59
CA ILE A 153 -7.96 16.63 -18.27
C ILE A 153 -9.15 15.88 -18.85
N ASP A 154 -10.10 15.50 -18.00
CA ASP A 154 -11.40 14.99 -18.47
C ASP A 154 -12.21 16.14 -19.09
N PRO A 155 -12.52 16.08 -20.39
CA PRO A 155 -13.23 17.18 -21.05
C PRO A 155 -14.68 17.33 -20.56
N LYS A 156 -15.25 16.34 -19.87
CA LYS A 156 -16.62 16.39 -19.34
C LYS A 156 -16.70 17.14 -18.02
N THR A 157 -15.74 16.92 -17.13
CA THR A 157 -15.74 17.49 -15.79
C THR A 157 -14.79 18.67 -15.66
N GLY A 158 -13.78 18.74 -16.52
CA GLY A 158 -12.65 19.64 -16.41
C GLY A 158 -11.71 19.28 -15.25
N PHE A 159 -11.87 18.12 -14.62
CA PHE A 159 -10.99 17.61 -13.58
C PHE A 159 -9.73 17.01 -14.20
N THR A 160 -8.64 17.10 -13.47
CA THR A 160 -7.41 16.38 -13.82
C THR A 160 -7.48 14.98 -13.23
N ASN A 161 -7.40 13.96 -14.09
CA ASN A 161 -7.17 12.58 -13.67
C ASN A 161 -5.66 12.36 -13.53
N VAL A 162 -5.26 11.65 -12.49
CA VAL A 162 -3.86 11.32 -12.17
C VAL A 162 -3.74 9.82 -11.98
N GLY A 163 -2.80 9.18 -12.69
CA GLY A 163 -2.63 7.73 -12.61
C GLY A 163 -1.18 7.31 -12.73
N LEU A 164 -0.89 6.04 -12.49
CA LEU A 164 0.43 5.47 -12.77
C LEU A 164 0.40 4.69 -14.06
N ARG A 165 1.41 4.89 -14.90
CA ARG A 165 1.57 4.20 -16.19
C ARG A 165 3.00 3.78 -16.44
N ARG A 166 3.14 2.81 -17.34
CA ARG A 166 4.40 2.47 -17.97
C ARG A 166 4.40 2.93 -19.42
N LEU A 167 5.54 3.35 -19.93
CA LEU A 167 5.69 3.75 -21.31
C LEU A 167 6.77 2.88 -21.96
N MET A 168 6.38 2.03 -22.93
CA MET A 168 7.29 1.25 -23.74
C MET A 168 7.91 2.13 -24.82
N LEU A 169 9.20 2.29 -24.84
CA LEU A 169 9.87 3.04 -25.92
C LEU A 169 9.67 2.33 -27.26
N ARG A 170 9.32 3.09 -28.31
CA ARG A 170 9.16 2.61 -29.69
C ARG A 170 10.11 3.30 -30.65
N SER A 171 10.30 4.60 -30.49
CA SER A 171 11.22 5.43 -31.25
C SER A 171 11.64 6.64 -30.41
N GLU A 172 12.36 7.57 -31.02
CA GLU A 172 12.77 8.81 -30.37
C GLU A 172 11.59 9.64 -29.85
N HIS A 173 10.44 9.57 -30.55
CA HIS A 173 9.28 10.42 -30.27
C HIS A 173 7.98 9.66 -30.05
N GLU A 174 8.04 8.32 -29.91
CA GLU A 174 6.84 7.50 -29.71
C GLU A 174 7.01 6.49 -28.58
N THR A 175 5.95 6.32 -27.79
CA THR A 175 5.86 5.26 -26.80
C THR A 175 4.54 4.49 -26.87
N GLY A 176 4.53 3.25 -26.37
CA GLY A 176 3.33 2.47 -26.11
C GLY A 176 2.90 2.61 -24.66
N VAL A 177 1.60 2.69 -24.43
CA VAL A 177 1.01 2.76 -23.07
C VAL A 177 -0.16 1.79 -22.97
N ASP A 178 -0.18 0.90 -21.97
CA ASP A 178 -1.28 -0.05 -21.79
C ASP A 178 -2.57 0.66 -21.34
N LEU A 179 -3.53 0.76 -22.25
CA LEU A 179 -4.87 1.31 -22.03
C LEU A 179 -6.00 0.28 -22.27
N VAL A 180 -5.72 -1.01 -22.18
CA VAL A 180 -6.73 -2.07 -22.36
C VAL A 180 -7.60 -2.27 -21.12
N ALA A 181 -7.01 -2.08 -19.93
CA ALA A 181 -7.76 -2.21 -18.68
C ALA A 181 -8.63 -0.96 -18.44
N PRO A 182 -9.89 -1.12 -17.96
CA PRO A 182 -10.76 0.00 -17.63
C PRO A 182 -10.12 0.96 -16.63
N SER A 183 -10.00 2.23 -17.03
CA SER A 183 -9.48 3.33 -16.22
C SER A 183 -10.06 4.65 -16.73
N ASP A 184 -9.93 5.72 -15.93
CA ASP A 184 -10.42 7.03 -16.34
C ASP A 184 -9.68 7.54 -17.57
N LEU A 185 -8.35 7.40 -17.62
CA LEU A 185 -7.57 7.73 -18.82
C LEU A 185 -8.06 6.96 -20.06
N GLN A 186 -8.38 5.65 -19.94
CA GLN A 186 -8.95 4.89 -21.06
C GLN A 186 -10.29 5.44 -21.48
N ALA A 187 -11.18 5.76 -20.54
CA ALA A 187 -12.50 6.31 -20.84
C ALA A 187 -12.41 7.68 -21.55
N ILE A 188 -11.50 8.55 -21.09
CA ILE A 188 -11.21 9.85 -21.71
C ILE A 188 -10.66 9.64 -23.13
N TYR A 189 -9.68 8.75 -23.29
CA TYR A 189 -9.10 8.43 -24.59
C TYR A 189 -10.15 7.93 -25.59
N LEU A 190 -10.96 6.94 -25.18
CA LEU A 190 -12.01 6.38 -26.06
C LEU A 190 -13.06 7.41 -26.45
N ALA A 191 -13.43 8.32 -25.55
CA ALA A 191 -14.38 9.39 -25.85
C ALA A 191 -13.79 10.40 -26.86
N ASN A 192 -12.52 10.79 -26.70
CA ASN A 192 -11.84 11.68 -27.62
C ASN A 192 -11.61 11.03 -28.99
N ALA A 193 -11.14 9.78 -29.02
CA ALA A 193 -10.94 9.03 -30.27
C ALA A 193 -12.24 8.85 -31.06
N ALA A 194 -13.36 8.56 -30.39
CA ALA A 194 -14.68 8.52 -31.02
C ALA A 194 -15.12 9.87 -31.61
N ALA A 195 -14.63 10.97 -31.04
CA ALA A 195 -14.86 12.32 -31.56
C ALA A 195 -13.83 12.76 -32.62
N GLY A 196 -12.90 11.88 -33.03
CA GLY A 196 -11.82 12.18 -33.98
C GLY A 196 -10.80 13.19 -33.45
N LYS A 197 -10.57 13.18 -32.13
CA LYS A 197 -9.67 14.14 -31.46
C LYS A 197 -8.52 13.40 -30.75
N PRO A 198 -7.29 13.95 -30.80
CA PRO A 198 -6.22 13.44 -29.96
C PRO A 198 -6.51 13.70 -28.48
N THR A 199 -5.86 12.92 -27.61
CA THR A 199 -5.95 13.08 -26.16
C THR A 199 -4.62 13.59 -25.63
N PRO A 200 -4.48 14.88 -25.26
CA PRO A 200 -3.29 15.37 -24.60
C PRO A 200 -3.09 14.69 -23.26
N VAL A 201 -1.84 14.29 -22.99
CA VAL A 201 -1.41 13.69 -21.72
C VAL A 201 0.00 14.17 -21.41
N SER A 202 0.29 14.35 -20.12
CA SER A 202 1.65 14.64 -19.66
C SER A 202 2.04 13.62 -18.59
N PHE A 203 3.26 13.09 -18.67
CA PHE A 203 3.81 12.12 -17.75
C PHE A 203 4.92 12.75 -16.92
N VAL A 204 4.76 12.73 -15.60
CA VAL A 204 5.82 13.12 -14.65
C VAL A 204 6.67 11.90 -14.34
N VAL A 205 7.99 12.02 -14.46
CA VAL A 205 8.99 11.01 -14.08
C VAL A 205 9.94 11.63 -13.07
N GLY A 206 10.10 10.95 -11.93
CA GLY A 206 10.81 11.52 -10.78
C GLY A 206 9.89 12.42 -9.95
N ALA A 207 9.17 11.81 -9.03
CA ALA A 207 8.25 12.45 -8.12
C ALA A 207 8.42 11.93 -6.69
N HIS A 208 8.01 12.73 -5.72
CA HIS A 208 8.02 12.32 -4.31
C HIS A 208 7.13 11.09 -4.10
N PRO A 209 7.47 10.13 -3.19
CA PRO A 209 6.62 8.97 -2.93
C PRO A 209 5.15 9.29 -2.62
N ILE A 210 4.86 10.40 -1.99
CA ILE A 210 3.49 10.87 -1.73
C ILE A 210 2.68 11.04 -3.02
N ASP A 211 3.31 11.53 -4.09
CA ASP A 211 2.63 11.74 -5.39
C ASP A 211 2.30 10.43 -6.08
N HIS A 212 3.19 9.43 -5.95
CA HIS A 212 2.89 8.07 -6.43
C HIS A 212 1.74 7.44 -5.64
N ILE A 213 1.66 7.68 -4.31
CA ILE A 213 0.50 7.24 -3.51
C ILE A 213 -0.77 7.97 -3.98
N ALA A 214 -0.70 9.26 -4.29
CA ALA A 214 -1.84 9.97 -4.86
C ALA A 214 -2.29 9.36 -6.20
N GLY A 215 -1.35 9.04 -7.08
CA GLY A 215 -1.61 8.45 -8.40
C GLY A 215 -2.20 7.03 -8.38
N VAL A 216 -2.18 6.32 -7.25
CA VAL A 216 -2.87 5.02 -7.10
C VAL A 216 -4.22 5.13 -6.42
N MET A 217 -4.57 6.28 -5.83
CA MET A 217 -5.89 6.50 -5.24
C MET A 217 -6.95 6.67 -6.33
N ARG A 218 -8.13 6.15 -6.10
CA ARG A 218 -9.27 6.25 -7.04
C ARG A 218 -10.44 6.87 -6.31
N MET A 219 -10.68 8.12 -6.58
CA MET A 219 -11.77 8.89 -5.97
C MET A 219 -12.45 9.75 -7.05
N PRO A 220 -13.79 9.93 -7.00
CA PRO A 220 -14.53 10.73 -8.00
C PRO A 220 -14.38 12.23 -7.71
N VAL A 221 -13.16 12.75 -7.77
CA VAL A 221 -12.80 14.15 -7.48
C VAL A 221 -11.70 14.61 -8.44
N ASP A 222 -11.37 15.90 -8.43
CA ASP A 222 -10.16 16.39 -9.11
C ASP A 222 -8.92 15.81 -8.42
N GLU A 223 -8.17 14.95 -9.11
CA GLU A 223 -7.08 14.18 -8.50
C GLU A 223 -5.81 15.00 -8.26
N LEU A 224 -5.65 16.19 -8.87
CA LEU A 224 -4.67 17.17 -8.38
C LEU A 224 -4.94 17.56 -6.92
N GLY A 225 -6.23 17.60 -6.53
CA GLY A 225 -6.63 17.82 -5.15
C GLY A 225 -6.17 16.68 -4.23
N ILE A 226 -6.14 15.42 -4.70
CA ILE A 226 -5.62 14.29 -3.91
C ILE A 226 -4.12 14.47 -3.64
N VAL A 227 -3.34 14.88 -4.65
CA VAL A 227 -1.91 15.17 -4.48
C VAL A 227 -1.70 16.25 -3.41
N ALA A 228 -2.43 17.36 -3.51
CA ALA A 228 -2.35 18.45 -2.52
C ALA A 228 -2.75 18.00 -1.11
N SER A 229 -3.86 17.26 -0.99
CA SER A 229 -4.34 16.74 0.30
C SER A 229 -3.32 15.81 0.97
N LEU A 230 -2.71 14.90 0.20
CA LEU A 230 -1.71 13.97 0.72
C LEU A 230 -0.38 14.63 1.07
N ARG A 231 0.03 15.66 0.33
CA ARG A 231 1.21 16.47 0.69
C ARG A 231 0.99 17.25 2.00
N ASP A 232 -0.26 17.49 2.40
CA ASP A 232 -0.62 18.31 3.58
C ASP A 232 0.03 19.71 3.49
N ALA A 233 0.01 20.28 2.27
CA ALA A 233 0.60 21.57 1.92
C ALA A 233 0.04 22.05 0.58
N PRO A 234 0.11 23.38 0.28
CA PRO A 234 -0.22 23.91 -1.04
C PRO A 234 0.61 23.24 -2.14
N LEU A 235 -0.06 22.78 -3.19
CA LEU A 235 0.56 22.18 -4.38
C LEU A 235 0.82 23.28 -5.42
N ALA A 236 2.09 23.57 -5.64
CA ALA A 236 2.49 24.41 -6.76
C ALA A 236 2.41 23.61 -8.07
N VAL A 237 1.64 24.11 -9.03
CA VAL A 237 1.51 23.50 -10.36
C VAL A 237 1.93 24.49 -11.45
N VAL A 238 2.46 23.95 -12.55
CA VAL A 238 2.80 24.74 -13.73
C VAL A 238 2.08 24.18 -14.95
N LYS A 239 1.62 25.03 -15.85
CA LYS A 239 1.07 24.64 -17.13
C LYS A 239 2.17 24.06 -18.02
N CYS A 240 1.90 22.95 -18.67
CA CYS A 240 2.78 22.32 -19.66
C CYS A 240 3.09 23.26 -20.84
N VAL A 241 4.19 22.99 -21.54
CA VAL A 241 4.67 23.86 -22.64
C VAL A 241 3.87 23.65 -23.91
N THR A 242 3.42 22.41 -24.17
CA THR A 242 2.75 22.04 -25.43
C THR A 242 1.27 21.70 -25.29
N ASN A 243 0.74 21.74 -24.07
CA ASN A 243 -0.69 21.51 -23.81
C ASN A 243 -1.17 22.27 -22.56
N ASP A 244 -2.48 22.17 -22.25
CA ASP A 244 -3.11 22.91 -21.15
C ASP A 244 -3.09 22.17 -19.79
N ILE A 245 -2.43 21.02 -19.71
CA ILE A 245 -2.35 20.22 -18.50
C ILE A 245 -1.44 20.92 -17.48
N ARG A 246 -1.83 20.82 -16.21
CA ARG A 246 -1.02 21.31 -15.09
C ARG A 246 -0.37 20.12 -14.40
N VAL A 247 0.92 20.24 -14.12
CA VAL A 247 1.74 19.25 -13.43
C VAL A 247 2.42 19.87 -12.21
N PRO A 248 2.82 19.08 -11.20
CA PRO A 248 3.63 19.60 -10.09
C PRO A 248 4.89 20.31 -10.57
N ALA A 249 5.07 21.56 -10.14
CA ALA A 249 6.19 22.40 -10.58
C ALA A 249 7.56 21.92 -10.07
N ASP A 250 7.57 21.08 -9.05
CA ASP A 250 8.76 20.50 -8.42
C ASP A 250 9.17 19.12 -8.99
N ALA A 251 8.49 18.61 -10.01
CA ALA A 251 8.84 17.36 -10.71
C ALA A 251 10.29 17.37 -11.24
N GLU A 252 10.89 16.20 -11.38
CA GLU A 252 12.23 16.07 -11.98
C GLU A 252 12.17 16.15 -13.52
N TYR A 253 11.28 15.36 -14.16
CA TYR A 253 11.03 15.35 -15.60
C TYR A 253 9.53 15.42 -15.88
N VAL A 254 9.16 16.04 -17.01
CA VAL A 254 7.81 15.98 -17.58
C VAL A 254 7.93 15.64 -19.06
N ILE A 255 7.23 14.60 -19.50
CA ILE A 255 7.14 14.16 -20.89
C ILE A 255 5.74 14.53 -21.37
N GLU A 256 5.65 15.49 -22.26
CA GLU A 256 4.41 16.03 -22.79
C GLU A 256 4.09 15.42 -24.16
N GLY A 257 2.80 15.21 -24.44
CA GLY A 257 2.40 14.70 -25.73
C GLY A 257 0.91 14.41 -25.81
N TYR A 258 0.55 13.50 -26.70
CA TYR A 258 -0.83 13.11 -26.92
C TYR A 258 -0.94 11.67 -27.43
N PHE A 259 -2.04 11.00 -27.12
CA PHE A 259 -2.48 9.81 -27.85
C PHE A 259 -3.20 10.25 -29.12
N ASP A 260 -2.86 9.65 -30.25
CA ASP A 260 -3.60 9.86 -31.48
C ASP A 260 -4.98 9.16 -31.40
N GLU A 261 -5.91 9.59 -32.27
CA GLU A 261 -7.30 9.12 -32.33
C GLU A 261 -7.44 7.78 -33.09
N LYS A 262 -6.34 7.18 -33.56
CA LYS A 262 -6.38 6.02 -34.48
C LYS A 262 -6.63 4.67 -33.80
N GLY A 263 -6.89 4.68 -32.52
CA GLY A 263 -7.29 3.51 -31.75
C GLY A 263 -6.14 2.58 -31.32
N HIS A 264 -6.50 1.41 -30.85
CA HIS A 264 -5.59 0.40 -30.31
C HIS A 264 -4.95 -0.41 -31.45
N ARG A 265 -3.93 0.09 -32.10
CA ARG A 265 -3.35 -0.48 -33.32
C ARG A 265 -1.96 -1.06 -33.17
N GLU A 266 -1.18 -0.61 -32.21
CA GLU A 266 0.21 -1.00 -32.08
C GLU A 266 0.44 -2.01 -30.94
N PRO A 267 1.30 -3.02 -31.12
CA PRO A 267 1.62 -3.98 -30.07
C PRO A 267 2.36 -3.31 -28.92
N GLU A 268 2.01 -3.67 -27.68
CA GLU A 268 2.66 -3.27 -26.44
C GLU A 268 2.79 -4.51 -25.55
N GLY A 269 3.92 -4.65 -24.88
CA GLY A 269 4.27 -5.85 -24.14
C GLY A 269 5.05 -6.87 -25.00
N PRO A 270 5.37 -8.08 -24.44
CA PRO A 270 5.08 -8.49 -23.06
C PRO A 270 5.71 -7.57 -22.01
N TYR A 271 5.22 -7.63 -20.80
CA TYR A 271 5.80 -6.88 -19.68
C TYR A 271 5.75 -7.70 -18.38
N GLY A 272 6.82 -7.67 -17.59
CA GLY A 272 6.87 -8.28 -16.26
C GLY A 272 5.94 -7.54 -15.30
N GLU A 273 4.77 -8.14 -14.99
CA GLU A 273 3.71 -7.49 -14.23
C GLU A 273 3.89 -7.65 -12.71
N PHE A 274 3.19 -6.83 -11.95
CA PHE A 274 3.27 -6.74 -10.49
C PHE A 274 2.81 -7.99 -9.73
N LEU A 275 2.25 -8.99 -10.40
CA LEU A 275 1.98 -10.32 -9.84
C LEU A 275 3.11 -11.32 -10.09
N GLY A 276 4.25 -10.89 -10.62
CA GLY A 276 5.45 -11.70 -10.82
C GLY A 276 5.46 -12.52 -12.11
N TYR A 277 4.46 -12.38 -12.96
CA TYR A 277 4.34 -13.08 -14.25
C TYR A 277 4.28 -12.09 -15.40
N TYR A 278 4.56 -12.54 -16.62
CA TYR A 278 4.44 -11.68 -17.78
C TYR A 278 2.98 -11.43 -18.17
N GLY A 279 2.64 -10.18 -18.44
CA GLY A 279 1.43 -9.79 -19.14
C GLY A 279 1.55 -10.11 -20.64
N ALA A 280 0.41 -10.44 -21.27
CA ALA A 280 0.37 -10.73 -22.71
C ALA A 280 0.61 -9.47 -23.54
N VAL A 281 1.06 -9.66 -24.79
CA VAL A 281 1.07 -8.61 -25.82
C VAL A 281 -0.36 -8.14 -26.06
N LYS A 282 -0.57 -6.83 -26.06
CA LYS A 282 -1.86 -6.18 -26.31
C LYS A 282 -1.68 -5.14 -27.40
N ARG A 283 -2.75 -4.78 -28.09
CA ARG A 283 -2.72 -3.61 -28.97
C ARG A 283 -3.17 -2.39 -28.20
N ASN A 284 -2.41 -1.31 -28.33
CA ASN A 284 -2.59 -0.08 -27.59
C ASN A 284 -2.46 1.14 -28.52
N PRO A 285 -2.94 2.33 -28.12
CA PRO A 285 -2.71 3.56 -28.86
C PRO A 285 -1.24 3.96 -28.83
N VAL A 286 -0.85 4.83 -29.76
CA VAL A 286 0.49 5.44 -29.78
C VAL A 286 0.44 6.75 -29.03
N PHE A 287 1.42 6.95 -28.14
CA PHE A 287 1.67 8.23 -27.52
C PHE A 287 2.80 8.94 -28.27
N HIS A 288 2.51 10.14 -28.79
CA HIS A 288 3.46 10.99 -29.52
C HIS A 288 4.03 12.05 -28.58
N VAL A 289 5.33 12.08 -28.42
CA VAL A 289 6.05 13.03 -27.58
C VAL A 289 6.20 14.36 -28.31
N THR A 290 5.83 15.46 -27.64
CA THR A 290 5.93 16.84 -28.19
C THR A 290 6.95 17.68 -27.45
N ALA A 291 7.19 17.43 -26.16
CA ALA A 291 8.22 18.08 -25.38
C ALA A 291 8.70 17.18 -24.24
N ILE A 292 9.93 17.40 -23.82
CA ILE A 292 10.49 16.91 -22.55
C ILE A 292 10.97 18.14 -21.80
N THR A 293 10.44 18.36 -20.59
CA THR A 293 10.96 19.40 -19.69
C THR A 293 11.57 18.76 -18.46
N ARG A 294 12.57 19.41 -17.88
CA ARG A 294 13.25 18.89 -16.69
C ARG A 294 13.96 19.96 -15.89
N ARG A 295 14.31 19.61 -14.65
CA ARG A 295 15.28 20.38 -13.86
C ARG A 295 16.66 20.34 -14.52
N GLU A 296 17.52 21.30 -14.20
CA GLU A 296 18.94 21.27 -14.65
C GLU A 296 19.66 20.05 -14.10
N ASP A 297 19.48 19.74 -12.80
CA ASP A 297 20.08 18.62 -12.07
C ASP A 297 19.05 17.50 -11.82
N ALA A 298 18.26 17.15 -12.83
CA ALA A 298 17.16 16.20 -12.70
C ALA A 298 17.63 14.79 -12.32
N LEU A 299 16.90 14.15 -11.40
CA LEU A 299 17.08 12.77 -10.99
C LEU A 299 16.05 11.87 -11.68
N PHE A 300 16.50 10.97 -12.56
CA PHE A 300 15.59 10.03 -13.22
C PHE A 300 15.13 8.94 -12.27
N GLN A 301 13.84 8.60 -12.30
CA GLN A 301 13.28 7.54 -11.45
C GLN A 301 12.83 6.35 -12.28
N THR A 302 13.19 5.16 -11.83
CA THR A 302 12.64 3.89 -12.32
C THR A 302 11.98 3.14 -11.18
N SER A 303 10.93 2.35 -11.45
CA SER A 303 10.24 1.53 -10.47
C SER A 303 10.49 0.06 -10.72
N THR A 304 10.67 -0.71 -9.65
CA THR A 304 10.68 -2.17 -9.67
C THR A 304 9.25 -2.71 -9.70
N ILE A 305 8.96 -3.66 -10.59
CA ILE A 305 7.58 -4.09 -10.88
C ILE A 305 7.35 -5.57 -10.58
N GLY A 306 8.01 -6.47 -11.31
CA GLY A 306 7.82 -7.91 -11.28
C GLY A 306 8.94 -8.66 -10.56
N GLY A 307 9.05 -9.97 -10.81
CA GLY A 307 10.10 -10.82 -10.26
C GLY A 307 9.64 -11.70 -9.10
N LYS A 308 10.55 -12.51 -8.56
CA LYS A 308 10.26 -13.47 -7.48
C LYS A 308 10.12 -12.81 -6.11
N THR A 309 10.66 -11.62 -5.94
CA THR A 309 10.72 -10.88 -4.68
C THR A 309 9.71 -9.74 -4.62
N LEU A 310 8.46 -10.02 -5.00
CA LEU A 310 7.36 -9.03 -5.09
C LEU A 310 7.27 -8.11 -3.88
N GLY A 311 7.46 -8.64 -2.68
CA GLY A 311 7.40 -7.87 -1.44
C GLY A 311 8.38 -6.70 -1.35
N ARG A 312 9.37 -6.63 -2.24
CA ARG A 312 10.41 -5.61 -2.30
C ARG A 312 10.32 -4.72 -3.53
N THR A 313 9.20 -4.75 -4.25
CA THR A 313 8.98 -3.93 -5.43
C THR A 313 8.17 -2.68 -5.11
N ASP A 314 8.44 -1.60 -5.83
CA ASP A 314 7.69 -0.34 -5.71
C ASP A 314 6.20 -0.58 -5.94
N THR A 315 5.86 -1.32 -6.98
CA THR A 315 4.46 -1.53 -7.38
C THR A 315 3.67 -2.33 -6.35
N ALA A 316 4.27 -3.36 -5.74
CA ALA A 316 3.57 -4.15 -4.72
C ALA A 316 3.29 -3.32 -3.45
N GLN A 317 4.22 -2.46 -3.04
CA GLN A 317 4.06 -1.59 -1.88
C GLN A 317 2.98 -0.51 -2.13
N LEU A 318 2.99 0.13 -3.29
CA LEU A 318 1.98 1.11 -3.70
C LEU A 318 0.59 0.46 -3.78
N THR A 319 0.50 -0.71 -4.41
CA THR A 319 -0.74 -1.47 -4.54
C THR A 319 -1.28 -1.92 -3.18
N ALA A 320 -0.39 -2.33 -2.25
CA ALA A 320 -0.79 -2.73 -0.91
C ALA A 320 -1.48 -1.59 -0.16
N LEU A 321 -0.89 -0.41 -0.15
CA LEU A 321 -1.46 0.74 0.55
C LEU A 321 -2.82 1.17 -0.04
N ARG A 322 -2.94 1.20 -1.37
CA ARG A 322 -4.23 1.44 -2.04
C ARG A 322 -5.28 0.41 -1.63
N THR A 323 -4.90 -0.87 -1.60
CA THR A 323 -5.79 -1.97 -1.20
C THR A 323 -6.21 -1.82 0.25
N GLU A 324 -5.28 -1.54 1.15
CA GLU A 324 -5.56 -1.31 2.58
C GLU A 324 -6.58 -0.19 2.79
N ILE A 325 -6.41 0.97 2.14
CA ILE A 325 -7.35 2.09 2.21
C ILE A 325 -8.75 1.71 1.70
N SER A 326 -8.82 1.02 0.56
CA SER A 326 -10.10 0.58 -0.02
C SER A 326 -10.83 -0.41 0.91
N ILE A 327 -10.11 -1.37 1.48
CA ILE A 327 -10.66 -2.35 2.42
C ILE A 327 -11.05 -1.68 3.74
N TRP A 328 -10.24 -0.76 4.26
CA TRP A 328 -10.56 0.00 5.46
C TRP A 328 -11.91 0.72 5.34
N HIS A 329 -12.15 1.41 4.23
CA HIS A 329 -13.43 2.07 3.98
C HIS A 329 -14.61 1.08 3.90
N ALA A 330 -14.42 -0.08 3.29
CA ALA A 330 -15.45 -1.12 3.23
C ALA A 330 -15.78 -1.68 4.63
N LEU A 331 -14.76 -1.90 5.47
CA LEU A 331 -14.93 -2.40 6.83
C LEU A 331 -15.66 -1.41 7.74
N GLN A 332 -15.42 -0.11 7.60
CA GLN A 332 -16.09 0.92 8.42
C GLN A 332 -17.63 0.90 8.30
N SER A 333 -18.16 0.37 7.20
CA SER A 333 -19.61 0.21 7.00
C SER A 333 -20.14 -1.18 7.36
N ALA A 334 -19.27 -2.17 7.59
CA ALA A 334 -19.65 -3.57 7.74
C ALA A 334 -19.44 -4.12 9.16
N VAL A 335 -18.47 -3.59 9.91
CA VAL A 335 -18.15 -4.03 11.28
C VAL A 335 -18.02 -2.83 12.22
N ARG A 336 -18.28 -3.06 13.52
CA ARG A 336 -18.28 -2.01 14.53
C ARG A 336 -16.87 -1.52 14.88
N GLU A 337 -15.92 -2.43 15.00
CA GLU A 337 -14.56 -2.15 15.44
C GLU A 337 -13.51 -2.81 14.51
N PRO A 338 -13.29 -2.26 13.30
CA PRO A 338 -12.11 -2.63 12.53
C PRO A 338 -10.86 -2.11 13.27
N VAL A 339 -9.83 -2.94 13.39
CA VAL A 339 -8.60 -2.63 14.14
C VAL A 339 -7.45 -2.31 13.21
N ALA A 340 -7.20 -3.17 12.23
CA ALA A 340 -6.12 -2.99 11.26
C ALA A 340 -6.39 -3.76 9.97
N VAL A 341 -5.78 -3.29 8.89
CA VAL A 341 -5.76 -3.96 7.58
C VAL A 341 -4.33 -4.01 7.08
N TYR A 342 -3.94 -5.13 6.52
CA TYR A 342 -2.66 -5.30 5.85
C TYR A 342 -2.84 -6.12 4.58
N SER A 343 -2.42 -5.58 3.44
CA SER A 343 -2.34 -6.30 2.18
C SER A 343 -0.93 -6.79 1.96
N THR A 344 -0.74 -8.13 1.83
CA THR A 344 0.61 -8.69 1.75
C THR A 344 1.28 -8.31 0.44
N THR A 345 2.44 -7.69 0.53
CA THR A 345 3.20 -7.26 -0.65
C THR A 345 3.74 -8.44 -1.46
N SER A 346 4.00 -9.59 -0.80
CA SER A 346 4.36 -10.86 -1.47
C SER A 346 3.26 -11.42 -2.39
N SER A 347 2.03 -10.93 -2.28
CA SER A 347 0.90 -11.25 -3.18
C SER A 347 0.59 -10.12 -4.17
N GLY A 348 1.59 -9.31 -4.53
CA GLY A 348 1.43 -8.14 -5.39
C GLY A 348 0.65 -6.98 -4.74
N GLY A 349 0.51 -6.99 -3.42
CA GLY A 349 -0.18 -5.94 -2.67
C GLY A 349 -1.70 -5.92 -2.84
N SER A 350 -2.32 -6.99 -3.38
CA SER A 350 -3.77 -7.00 -3.57
C SER A 350 -4.47 -8.33 -3.28
N PHE A 351 -3.83 -9.47 -3.55
CA PHE A 351 -4.54 -10.75 -3.52
C PHE A 351 -4.81 -11.27 -2.12
N ASN A 352 -3.85 -11.15 -1.21
CA ASN A 352 -4.01 -11.63 0.17
C ASN A 352 -4.15 -10.44 1.11
N VAL A 353 -5.30 -10.33 1.75
CA VAL A 353 -5.62 -9.27 2.70
C VAL A 353 -5.85 -9.86 4.08
N ARG A 354 -5.16 -9.32 5.07
CA ARG A 354 -5.29 -9.67 6.49
C ARG A 354 -6.02 -8.54 7.20
N VAL A 355 -6.99 -8.90 8.01
CA VAL A 355 -7.86 -7.95 8.73
C VAL A 355 -7.94 -8.35 10.19
N ALA A 356 -7.66 -7.42 11.09
CA ALA A 356 -7.95 -7.59 12.52
C ALA A 356 -9.22 -6.82 12.87
N ILE A 357 -10.17 -7.50 13.54
CA ILE A 357 -11.40 -6.89 14.06
C ILE A 357 -11.61 -7.27 15.51
N ARG A 358 -12.24 -6.40 16.28
CA ARG A 358 -12.78 -6.76 17.59
C ARG A 358 -14.26 -7.07 17.44
N GLN A 359 -14.60 -8.36 17.52
CA GLN A 359 -16.01 -8.78 17.41
C GLN A 359 -16.85 -8.20 18.53
N ARG A 360 -18.00 -7.61 18.19
CA ARG A 360 -19.01 -7.08 19.12
C ARG A 360 -20.28 -7.91 19.17
N VAL A 361 -20.54 -8.63 18.07
CA VAL A 361 -21.67 -9.54 17.93
C VAL A 361 -21.25 -10.78 17.13
N PRO A 362 -21.98 -11.91 17.30
CA PRO A 362 -21.72 -13.10 16.48
C PRO A 362 -21.84 -12.80 14.98
N GLY A 363 -20.94 -13.34 14.17
CA GLY A 363 -20.98 -13.26 12.70
C GLY A 363 -20.27 -12.04 12.11
N GLU A 364 -19.71 -11.11 12.90
CA GLU A 364 -19.00 -9.94 12.36
C GLU A 364 -17.78 -10.30 11.52
N ALA A 365 -17.07 -11.40 11.84
CA ALA A 365 -15.95 -11.88 11.02
C ALA A 365 -16.41 -12.20 9.58
N ARG A 366 -17.57 -12.83 9.41
CA ARG A 366 -18.15 -13.12 8.09
C ARG A 366 -18.61 -11.86 7.36
N ASN A 367 -19.15 -10.88 8.07
CA ASN A 367 -19.48 -9.57 7.51
C ASN A 367 -18.22 -8.86 7.01
N ALA A 368 -17.12 -8.91 7.78
CA ALA A 368 -15.83 -8.37 7.36
C ALA A 368 -15.32 -9.04 6.07
N ILE A 369 -15.37 -10.38 5.99
CA ILE A 369 -15.01 -11.15 4.80
C ILE A 369 -15.85 -10.71 3.60
N GLY A 370 -17.17 -10.64 3.74
CA GLY A 370 -18.09 -10.23 2.69
C GLY A 370 -17.82 -8.81 2.17
N ALA A 371 -17.58 -7.87 3.08
CA ALA A 371 -17.24 -6.49 2.74
C ALA A 371 -15.92 -6.39 1.96
N CYS A 372 -14.88 -7.10 2.40
CA CYS A 372 -13.60 -7.14 1.70
C CYS A 372 -13.73 -7.75 0.30
N MET A 373 -14.47 -8.84 0.15
CA MET A 373 -14.68 -9.50 -1.14
C MET A 373 -15.45 -8.63 -2.13
N GLY A 374 -16.40 -7.83 -1.65
CA GLY A 374 -17.19 -6.89 -2.45
C GLY A 374 -16.48 -5.57 -2.77
N ALA A 375 -15.37 -5.26 -2.10
CA ALA A 375 -14.63 -4.03 -2.31
C ALA A 375 -13.96 -3.97 -3.70
N LEU A 376 -13.71 -2.75 -4.18
CA LEU A 376 -13.04 -2.51 -5.49
C LEU A 376 -11.56 -2.91 -5.50
N ALA A 377 -11.00 -3.31 -4.37
CA ALA A 377 -9.59 -3.66 -4.21
C ALA A 377 -9.14 -4.92 -4.96
N ASN A 378 -10.07 -5.73 -5.50
CA ASN A 378 -9.80 -7.00 -6.18
C ASN A 378 -9.04 -8.04 -5.32
N CYS A 379 -9.19 -8.03 -3.98
CA CYS A 379 -8.63 -9.08 -3.14
C CYS A 379 -9.19 -10.46 -3.53
N LYS A 380 -8.33 -11.48 -3.45
CA LYS A 380 -8.67 -12.88 -3.76
C LYS A 380 -8.88 -13.69 -2.49
N ASN A 381 -8.01 -13.51 -1.51
CA ASN A 381 -8.04 -14.20 -0.22
C ASN A 381 -8.13 -13.17 0.92
N VAL A 382 -9.05 -13.39 1.84
CA VAL A 382 -9.27 -12.51 3.01
C VAL A 382 -9.12 -13.34 4.28
N PHE A 383 -8.21 -12.93 5.14
CA PHE A 383 -7.95 -13.58 6.44
C PHE A 383 -8.40 -12.63 7.55
N VAL A 384 -9.34 -13.05 8.37
CA VAL A 384 -9.86 -12.25 9.49
C VAL A 384 -9.44 -12.87 10.81
N VAL A 385 -8.83 -12.06 11.67
CA VAL A 385 -8.31 -12.47 13.00
C VAL A 385 -8.82 -11.54 14.11
N ASP A 386 -8.72 -12.01 15.36
CA ASP A 386 -8.87 -11.17 16.54
C ASP A 386 -7.63 -10.27 16.76
N PRO A 387 -7.73 -9.20 17.59
CA PRO A 387 -6.64 -8.23 17.78
C PRO A 387 -5.40 -8.78 18.52
N ASP A 388 -5.44 -9.98 19.03
CA ASP A 388 -4.32 -10.66 19.68
C ASP A 388 -3.31 -11.27 18.67
N ILE A 389 -3.66 -11.27 17.38
CA ILE A 389 -2.79 -11.69 16.28
C ILE A 389 -2.24 -10.45 15.58
N ASP A 390 -0.92 -10.37 15.48
CA ASP A 390 -0.26 -9.33 14.66
C ASP A 390 -0.36 -9.69 13.17
N ILE A 391 -1.22 -8.99 12.45
CA ILE A 391 -1.44 -9.20 11.00
C ILE A 391 -0.24 -8.86 10.12
N PHE A 392 0.77 -8.16 10.64
CA PHE A 392 2.02 -7.86 9.94
C PHE A 392 3.06 -8.98 10.10
N SER A 393 2.85 -9.93 11.03
CA SER A 393 3.71 -11.07 11.27
C SER A 393 3.22 -12.29 10.48
N ASP A 394 4.05 -12.78 9.54
CA ASP A 394 3.75 -14.01 8.80
C ASP A 394 3.69 -15.22 9.73
N GLU A 395 4.56 -15.28 10.75
CA GLU A 395 4.61 -16.36 11.76
C GLU A 395 3.30 -16.44 12.55
N GLN A 396 2.79 -15.30 13.04
CA GLN A 396 1.54 -15.29 13.81
C GLN A 396 0.32 -15.61 12.93
N MET A 397 0.32 -15.18 11.68
CA MET A 397 -0.76 -15.51 10.74
C MET A 397 -0.76 -16.99 10.38
N ASP A 398 0.40 -17.62 10.16
CA ASP A 398 0.52 -19.05 9.93
C ASP A 398 0.08 -19.84 11.16
N TRP A 399 0.50 -19.41 12.34
CA TRP A 399 0.05 -19.98 13.60
C TRP A 399 -1.47 -19.88 13.78
N ALA A 400 -2.08 -18.73 13.53
CA ALA A 400 -3.53 -18.57 13.60
C ALA A 400 -4.26 -19.49 12.60
N MET A 401 -3.74 -19.61 11.38
CA MET A 401 -4.27 -20.51 10.36
C MET A 401 -4.21 -21.97 10.79
N ALA A 402 -3.13 -22.39 11.44
CA ALA A 402 -2.94 -23.75 11.91
C ALA A 402 -3.81 -24.11 13.14
N THR A 403 -4.11 -23.12 14.00
CA THR A 403 -4.71 -23.40 15.33
C THR A 403 -6.15 -22.94 15.50
N ARG A 404 -6.66 -22.02 14.68
CA ARG A 404 -8.00 -21.43 14.82
C ARG A 404 -8.96 -21.78 13.68
N PHE A 405 -8.45 -22.34 12.59
CA PHE A 405 -9.20 -22.60 11.37
C PHE A 405 -9.67 -24.06 11.26
N GLN A 406 -10.97 -24.24 10.96
CA GLN A 406 -11.55 -25.53 10.55
C GLN A 406 -12.18 -25.38 9.16
N PRO A 407 -11.65 -26.09 8.13
CA PRO A 407 -12.03 -25.85 6.73
C PRO A 407 -13.53 -25.99 6.43
N ASP A 408 -14.20 -26.92 7.10
CA ASP A 408 -15.64 -27.20 6.92
C ASP A 408 -16.54 -26.09 7.48
N ARG A 409 -16.03 -25.30 8.43
CA ARG A 409 -16.78 -24.27 9.15
C ARG A 409 -16.36 -22.85 8.77
N ASP A 410 -15.05 -22.63 8.64
CA ASP A 410 -14.46 -21.29 8.67
C ASP A 410 -13.99 -20.82 7.28
N LEU A 411 -14.11 -21.68 6.24
CA LEU A 411 -13.85 -21.31 4.85
C LEU A 411 -15.13 -20.79 4.18
N ILE A 412 -15.02 -19.61 3.58
CA ILE A 412 -16.08 -19.00 2.78
C ILE A 412 -15.57 -18.88 1.33
N VAL A 413 -16.25 -19.51 0.38
CA VAL A 413 -15.94 -19.39 -1.05
C VAL A 413 -17.08 -18.68 -1.76
N MET A 414 -16.75 -17.59 -2.47
CA MET A 414 -17.69 -16.85 -3.30
C MET A 414 -17.28 -16.95 -4.77
N SER A 415 -18.07 -17.66 -5.57
CA SER A 415 -17.87 -17.81 -7.02
C SER A 415 -18.53 -16.67 -7.81
N GLY A 416 -18.12 -16.48 -9.07
CA GLY A 416 -18.71 -15.47 -9.95
C GLY A 416 -18.34 -14.03 -9.61
N MET A 417 -17.30 -13.83 -8.81
CA MET A 417 -16.84 -12.52 -8.37
C MET A 417 -15.92 -11.85 -9.41
N ARG A 418 -15.99 -10.53 -9.47
CA ARG A 418 -15.01 -9.75 -10.24
C ARG A 418 -13.58 -10.03 -9.74
N THR A 419 -12.69 -10.28 -10.69
CA THR A 419 -11.26 -10.53 -10.41
C THR A 419 -10.36 -9.70 -11.30
N LEU A 420 -9.05 -9.78 -11.03
CA LEU A 420 -8.03 -9.12 -11.83
C LEU A 420 -7.65 -10.02 -13.03
N PRO A 421 -7.70 -9.51 -14.28
CA PRO A 421 -7.36 -10.31 -15.47
C PRO A 421 -5.91 -10.80 -15.53
N LEU A 422 -5.02 -10.23 -14.70
CA LEU A 422 -3.63 -10.66 -14.55
C LEU A 422 -3.45 -11.84 -13.59
N ASP A 423 -4.53 -12.38 -13.01
CA ASP A 423 -4.47 -13.58 -12.16
C ASP A 423 -4.10 -14.81 -13.01
N PRO A 424 -2.87 -15.36 -12.86
CA PRO A 424 -2.39 -16.45 -13.71
C PRO A 424 -3.11 -17.78 -13.46
N SER A 425 -3.89 -17.88 -12.38
CA SER A 425 -4.69 -19.07 -12.06
C SER A 425 -6.02 -19.12 -12.81
N LEU A 426 -6.36 -18.07 -13.56
CA LEU A 426 -7.58 -18.00 -14.34
C LEU A 426 -7.31 -18.27 -15.83
N PRO A 427 -8.33 -18.73 -16.59
CA PRO A 427 -8.22 -18.76 -18.04
C PRO A 427 -7.86 -17.39 -18.62
N PRO A 428 -7.02 -17.32 -19.68
CA PRO A 428 -6.64 -16.05 -20.29
C PRO A 428 -7.85 -15.16 -20.61
N GLY A 429 -7.78 -13.90 -20.20
CA GLY A 429 -8.84 -12.91 -20.45
C GLY A 429 -10.07 -13.01 -19.53
N SER A 430 -10.14 -13.98 -18.62
CA SER A 430 -11.23 -14.06 -17.64
C SER A 430 -11.19 -12.86 -16.70
N ARG A 431 -12.37 -12.31 -16.42
CA ARG A 431 -12.59 -11.23 -15.45
C ARG A 431 -13.47 -11.66 -14.28
N ILE A 432 -13.81 -12.94 -14.24
CA ILE A 432 -14.67 -13.56 -13.23
C ILE A 432 -13.92 -14.75 -12.65
N GLY A 433 -13.91 -14.85 -11.33
CA GLY A 433 -13.27 -15.94 -10.60
C GLY A 433 -13.93 -16.19 -9.26
N ALA A 434 -13.30 -17.00 -8.43
CA ALA A 434 -13.71 -17.23 -7.06
C ALA A 434 -12.80 -16.44 -6.09
N LYS A 435 -13.38 -16.08 -4.93
CA LYS A 435 -12.67 -15.49 -3.80
C LYS A 435 -12.85 -16.37 -2.56
N ALA A 436 -11.83 -16.42 -1.70
CA ALA A 436 -11.86 -17.19 -0.47
C ALA A 436 -11.71 -16.28 0.76
N GLY A 437 -12.50 -16.54 1.79
CA GLY A 437 -12.40 -15.92 3.11
C GLY A 437 -12.09 -16.97 4.16
N TYR A 438 -11.19 -16.63 5.06
CA TYR A 438 -10.71 -17.48 6.14
C TYR A 438 -11.03 -16.78 7.46
N ASP A 439 -11.99 -17.34 8.21
CA ASP A 439 -12.34 -16.86 9.54
C ASP A 439 -11.40 -17.51 10.56
N LEU A 440 -10.41 -16.77 11.00
CA LEU A 440 -9.40 -17.22 11.98
C LEU A 440 -9.67 -16.59 13.36
N THR A 441 -10.89 -16.12 13.60
CA THR A 441 -11.27 -15.57 14.90
C THR A 441 -11.71 -16.68 15.86
N TRP A 442 -11.60 -16.44 17.15
CA TRP A 442 -12.29 -17.27 18.12
C TRP A 442 -13.80 -17.12 17.94
N PRO A 443 -14.59 -18.20 18.13
CA PRO A 443 -16.04 -18.07 18.18
C PRO A 443 -16.45 -17.01 19.20
N PHE A 444 -17.38 -16.14 18.82
CA PHE A 444 -17.80 -15.02 19.66
C PHE A 444 -18.09 -15.42 21.10
N GLY A 445 -17.53 -14.70 22.07
CA GLY A 445 -17.65 -14.98 23.50
C GLY A 445 -16.77 -16.11 24.03
N GLN A 446 -15.92 -16.71 23.21
CA GLN A 446 -15.00 -17.78 23.64
C GLN A 446 -13.54 -17.33 23.76
N GLY A 447 -13.17 -16.16 23.24
CA GLY A 447 -11.79 -15.65 23.25
C GLY A 447 -11.22 -15.37 24.66
N ASP A 448 -12.10 -15.18 25.66
CA ASP A 448 -11.69 -14.93 27.06
C ASP A 448 -11.44 -16.22 27.86
N ARG A 449 -11.81 -17.38 27.33
CA ARG A 449 -11.61 -18.68 27.99
C ARG A 449 -10.12 -19.00 28.11
N LEU A 450 -9.74 -19.69 29.18
CA LEU A 450 -8.34 -20.10 29.39
C LEU A 450 -7.74 -20.82 28.18
N VAL A 451 -8.51 -21.72 27.55
CA VAL A 451 -8.07 -22.51 26.37
C VAL A 451 -7.78 -21.63 25.14
N ALA A 452 -8.28 -20.40 25.10
CA ALA A 452 -8.03 -19.43 24.03
C ALA A 452 -6.84 -18.49 24.31
N ARG A 453 -6.27 -18.56 25.52
CA ARG A 453 -5.18 -17.66 25.92
C ARG A 453 -3.83 -18.19 25.48
N VAL A 454 -2.99 -17.32 24.99
CA VAL A 454 -1.60 -17.63 24.66
C VAL A 454 -0.77 -17.65 25.95
N PRO A 455 -0.04 -18.74 26.25
CA PRO A 455 0.85 -18.77 27.40
C PRO A 455 1.93 -17.67 27.30
N ALA A 456 2.10 -16.93 28.38
CA ALA A 456 3.11 -15.89 28.50
C ALA A 456 3.92 -16.08 29.80
N PRO A 457 5.15 -15.57 29.87
CA PRO A 457 5.91 -15.56 31.12
C PRO A 457 5.14 -14.87 32.25
N PRO A 458 5.21 -15.38 33.50
CA PRO A 458 4.49 -14.82 34.63
C PRO A 458 4.95 -13.39 34.96
N LYS A 459 4.01 -12.53 35.35
CA LYS A 459 4.23 -11.10 35.64
C LYS A 459 3.96 -10.78 37.08
N PHE A 460 4.50 -11.34 38.03
CA PHE A 460 4.37 -11.10 39.48
C PHE A 460 3.92 -9.68 39.90
N ILE A 461 2.72 -9.29 39.49
CA ILE A 461 2.05 -8.00 39.77
C ILE A 461 0.68 -8.26 40.38
N GLY A 462 0.27 -7.48 41.35
CA GLY A 462 -1.06 -7.56 41.94
C GLY A 462 -1.13 -7.06 43.37
N LYS A 463 -2.32 -7.24 43.95
CA LYS A 463 -2.60 -6.89 45.33
C LYS A 463 -1.94 -7.90 46.29
N ARG A 464 -1.32 -7.43 47.35
CA ARG A 464 -0.69 -8.26 48.40
C ARG A 464 -1.68 -8.58 49.49
N PHE A 465 -1.56 -9.80 50.00
CA PHE A 465 -2.30 -10.32 51.14
C PHE A 465 -1.33 -10.87 52.18
N ASP A 466 -1.77 -10.98 53.43
CA ASP A 466 -0.95 -11.51 54.50
C ASP A 466 -0.75 -13.03 54.42
N SER A 467 -1.62 -13.73 53.69
CA SER A 467 -1.53 -15.18 53.50
C SER A 467 -2.21 -15.62 52.21
N VAL A 468 -1.84 -16.84 51.73
CA VAL A 468 -2.52 -17.51 50.62
C VAL A 468 -4.00 -17.75 50.93
N GLU A 469 -4.34 -18.08 52.18
CA GLU A 469 -5.71 -18.29 52.59
C GLU A 469 -6.52 -17.00 52.49
N ALA A 470 -5.97 -15.85 52.95
CA ALA A 470 -6.60 -14.56 52.80
C ALA A 470 -6.85 -14.19 51.34
N ALA A 471 -5.87 -14.46 50.46
CA ALA A 471 -6.01 -14.25 49.03
C ALA A 471 -7.12 -15.10 48.41
N LEU A 472 -7.25 -16.36 48.80
CA LEU A 472 -8.30 -17.26 48.32
C LEU A 472 -9.70 -16.91 48.87
N ARG A 473 -9.80 -16.34 50.05
CA ARG A 473 -11.08 -15.82 50.63
C ARG A 473 -11.57 -14.58 49.89
N ASP A 474 -10.66 -13.79 49.29
CA ASP A 474 -11.00 -12.65 48.42
C ASP A 474 -11.56 -13.10 47.03
N GLY A 475 -11.40 -14.34 46.67
CA GLY A 475 -11.94 -14.94 45.44
C GLY A 475 -10.97 -15.90 44.74
N PRO A 476 -11.41 -16.55 43.65
CA PRO A 476 -10.59 -17.48 42.88
C PRO A 476 -9.35 -16.81 42.32
N LYS A 477 -8.19 -17.49 42.41
CA LYS A 477 -6.88 -16.96 41.98
C LYS A 477 -6.10 -17.98 41.13
N TYR A 478 -5.44 -17.52 40.09
CA TYR A 478 -4.41 -18.28 39.40
C TYR A 478 -3.20 -18.47 40.33
N PHE A 479 -2.39 -19.48 40.05
CA PHE A 479 -1.21 -19.78 40.87
C PHE A 479 -0.21 -18.60 40.94
N GLU A 480 0.01 -17.94 39.83
CA GLU A 480 0.82 -16.71 39.76
C GLU A 480 0.27 -15.59 40.66
N GLU A 481 -1.05 -15.42 40.67
CA GLU A 481 -1.72 -14.43 41.51
C GLU A 481 -1.52 -14.75 43.00
N LEU A 482 -1.52 -16.03 43.36
CA LEU A 482 -1.22 -16.45 44.74
C LEU A 482 0.24 -16.17 45.12
N MET A 483 1.19 -16.45 44.23
CA MET A 483 2.59 -16.08 44.42
C MET A 483 2.75 -14.58 44.63
N THR A 484 2.15 -13.77 43.75
CA THR A 484 2.19 -12.31 43.85
C THR A 484 1.52 -11.82 45.15
N ALA A 485 0.37 -12.38 45.49
CA ALA A 485 -0.41 -12.00 46.66
C ALA A 485 0.40 -12.08 47.97
N VAL A 486 1.20 -13.12 48.12
CA VAL A 486 2.07 -13.31 49.31
C VAL A 486 3.51 -12.82 49.09
N GLY A 487 3.83 -12.30 47.92
CA GLY A 487 5.16 -11.79 47.58
C GLY A 487 6.22 -12.88 47.37
N SER A 488 5.81 -14.16 47.20
CA SER A 488 6.74 -15.25 46.94
C SER A 488 7.22 -15.22 45.47
N ARG A 489 8.49 -15.47 45.28
CA ARG A 489 9.14 -15.73 43.98
C ARG A 489 9.46 -17.20 43.76
N ASP A 490 9.14 -18.04 44.74
CA ASP A 490 9.31 -19.51 44.69
C ASP A 490 7.95 -20.20 44.76
N GLY A 491 7.43 -20.70 43.64
CA GLY A 491 6.17 -21.43 43.59
C GLY A 491 6.10 -22.64 44.51
N ARG A 492 7.24 -23.21 44.88
CA ARG A 492 7.30 -24.34 45.81
C ARG A 492 6.86 -23.96 47.24
N GLU A 493 7.10 -22.71 47.66
CA GLU A 493 6.61 -22.18 48.95
C GLU A 493 5.08 -22.13 48.94
N VAL A 494 4.49 -21.57 47.88
CA VAL A 494 3.04 -21.49 47.73
C VAL A 494 2.40 -22.89 47.68
N LEU A 495 3.05 -23.84 46.98
CA LEU A 495 2.57 -25.23 46.95
C LEU A 495 2.55 -25.88 48.34
N ARG A 496 3.57 -25.67 49.20
CA ARG A 496 3.58 -26.20 50.57
C ARG A 496 2.45 -25.59 51.40
N ILE A 497 2.21 -24.29 51.24
CA ILE A 497 1.10 -23.61 51.93
C ILE A 497 -0.26 -24.15 51.48
N LEU A 498 -0.45 -24.33 50.17
CA LEU A 498 -1.69 -24.93 49.64
C LEU A 498 -1.88 -26.36 50.10
N GLY A 499 -0.78 -27.16 50.22
CA GLY A 499 -0.81 -28.50 50.78
C GLY A 499 -1.33 -28.53 52.21
N GLY A 500 -0.79 -27.65 53.08
CA GLY A 500 -1.23 -27.51 54.46
C GLY A 500 -2.65 -26.91 54.62
N LEU A 501 -3.14 -26.18 53.63
CA LEU A 501 -4.51 -25.67 53.62
C LEU A 501 -5.54 -26.71 53.29
N ARG A 502 -5.23 -27.74 52.51
CA ARG A 502 -6.14 -28.82 52.16
C ARG A 502 -6.67 -29.58 53.37
N ASP A 503 -5.90 -29.64 54.45
CA ASP A 503 -6.32 -30.30 55.70
C ASP A 503 -7.28 -29.43 56.53
N LYS A 504 -7.39 -28.13 56.17
CA LYS A 504 -8.15 -27.14 56.95
C LYS A 504 -9.40 -26.64 56.22
N VAL A 505 -9.35 -26.56 54.91
CA VAL A 505 -10.40 -26.01 54.06
C VAL A 505 -10.59 -26.91 52.81
N ALA A 506 -11.81 -26.94 52.29
CA ALA A 506 -12.09 -27.57 51.01
C ALA A 506 -11.53 -26.72 49.85
N LEU A 507 -10.31 -27.06 49.40
CA LEU A 507 -9.62 -26.38 48.33
C LEU A 507 -9.86 -27.11 47.01
N ASP A 508 -10.27 -26.36 45.98
CA ASP A 508 -10.51 -26.90 44.64
C ASP A 508 -10.02 -25.94 43.55
N ARG A 509 -10.19 -26.34 42.28
CA ARG A 509 -9.94 -25.50 41.10
C ARG A 509 -11.21 -25.39 40.26
N ASP A 510 -11.48 -24.19 39.77
CA ASP A 510 -12.58 -23.96 38.84
C ASP A 510 -12.23 -24.42 37.41
N GLY A 511 -13.19 -24.31 36.49
CA GLY A 511 -13.02 -24.68 35.09
C GLY A 511 -11.96 -23.82 34.33
N GLU A 512 -11.54 -22.71 34.90
CA GLU A 512 -10.45 -21.85 34.39
C GLU A 512 -9.10 -22.15 35.06
N GLY A 513 -9.03 -23.16 35.96
CA GLY A 513 -7.82 -23.56 36.66
C GLY A 513 -7.42 -22.68 37.84
N ARG A 514 -8.29 -21.76 38.29
CA ARG A 514 -8.05 -20.92 39.45
C ARG A 514 -8.36 -21.66 40.74
N TYR A 515 -7.49 -21.54 41.72
CA TYR A 515 -7.70 -22.07 43.06
C TYR A 515 -8.77 -21.29 43.78
N PHE A 516 -9.65 -21.96 44.51
CA PHE A 516 -10.65 -21.36 45.39
C PHE A 516 -10.95 -22.25 46.59
N ILE A 517 -11.49 -21.64 47.65
CA ILE A 517 -12.01 -22.35 48.83
C ILE A 517 -13.50 -22.54 48.60
N GLN A 518 -13.96 -23.80 48.61
CA GLN A 518 -15.39 -24.12 48.55
C GLN A 518 -16.09 -23.50 49.77
N GLN A 519 -17.12 -22.71 49.54
CA GLN A 519 -18.01 -22.28 50.63
C GLN A 519 -18.82 -23.50 51.04
N ASN A 520 -18.73 -23.88 52.34
CA ASN A 520 -19.63 -24.90 52.88
C ASN A 520 -21.05 -24.38 52.64
N SER A 521 -21.79 -25.04 51.76
CA SER A 521 -23.25 -24.85 51.70
C SER A 521 -23.81 -25.37 53.03
N THR A 522 -23.92 -24.44 53.99
CA THR A 522 -24.79 -24.72 55.19
C THR A 522 -26.17 -24.95 54.63
N GLY A 523 -26.59 -26.20 54.70
CA GLY A 523 -27.89 -26.66 54.23
C GLY A 523 -29.03 -25.84 54.83
N SER A 524 -29.86 -25.32 53.96
CA SER A 524 -31.27 -25.10 54.30
C SER A 524 -32.00 -26.41 53.99
N LYS A 525 -32.39 -27.10 55.04
CA LYS A 525 -33.39 -28.17 54.99
C LYS A 525 -34.73 -27.59 54.53
#